data_51a880b3a71b821a56cfab2c3be0530a
#
_entry.id   51a880b3a71b821a56cfab2c3be0530a
#
_cell.length_a   1.000
_cell.length_b   1.000
_cell.length_c   1.000
_cell.angle_alpha   90.00
_cell.angle_beta   90.00
_cell.angle_gamma   90.00
#
_symmetry.space_group_name_H-M   'P 1'
#
loop_
_entity.id
_entity.type
_entity.pdbx_description
1 polymer ?
#
loop_
_entity_poly.entity_id
_entity_poly.type
_entity_poly.pdbx_seq_one_letter_code
_entity_poly.pdbx_strand_id
1 'polypeptide(L)'
;MRIADVDLADGATFLSGPPHAYFDFLRREHPVAWVDHAELDGPGFWALTRWDDVMAVERDPETFSSYTGGAFMGPVDEGTRLMMINQDPPRHTRLRKLVSRMFTPRHIRSIEGHVRSAAKEIVDRVAPKGEIDFVTEVAADLPLIVIAELIGVPQEDRHKVFEWSNRMVGAEDPEYGADSNPMEVAAELYAYAQGLADQRLADPGEDIVTLLLTGEVDGEKLDVLEFNVFFLLLAVAGNETTRNLITGGTLALLGHDDQREQFLREADVLEPAVEEMLRFVSPVNYFRRTATRDTEIRDVPIKDGDKITLWYPAANRDPEQFPDPHTFDIDREPNEHVAFGGRGPHFCLGANLARYEINCMFEELRRILPDMELTGPVERLHMNLINGIKHMPVKFTPVEES
;
A
#
# COMPACT_ATOMS: atom_id res chain seq x y z
N MET A 1 -0.34 -15.75 26.02
CA MET A 1 0.31 -15.54 24.72
C MET A 1 1.76 -15.19 24.99
N ARG A 2 2.69 -15.64 24.15
CA ARG A 2 4.13 -15.35 24.24
C ARG A 2 4.59 -14.72 22.92
N ILE A 3 5.71 -14.01 22.88
CA ILE A 3 6.27 -13.41 21.64
C ILE A 3 6.45 -14.48 20.56
N ALA A 4 6.93 -15.67 20.90
CA ALA A 4 7.18 -16.77 19.95
C ALA A 4 5.91 -17.54 19.49
N ASP A 5 4.71 -17.11 19.90
CA ASP A 5 3.47 -17.83 19.51
C ASP A 5 2.98 -17.44 18.09
N VAL A 6 3.49 -16.35 17.51
CA VAL A 6 3.14 -15.83 16.18
C VAL A 6 4.40 -15.41 15.45
N ASP A 7 4.60 -15.92 14.25
CA ASP A 7 5.71 -15.49 13.38
C ASP A 7 5.25 -14.34 12.46
N LEU A 8 5.73 -13.13 12.75
CA LEU A 8 5.42 -11.94 11.95
C LEU A 8 6.16 -11.90 10.61
N ALA A 9 7.15 -12.75 10.40
CA ALA A 9 7.86 -12.84 9.14
C ALA A 9 7.20 -13.80 8.16
N ASP A 10 6.36 -14.74 8.64
CA ASP A 10 5.66 -15.70 7.81
C ASP A 10 4.36 -15.10 7.22
N GLY A 11 4.23 -15.15 5.89
CA GLY A 11 3.02 -14.74 5.17
C GLY A 11 1.77 -15.53 5.60
N ALA A 12 1.93 -16.79 6.04
CA ALA A 12 0.83 -17.61 6.54
C ALA A 12 0.11 -16.99 7.76
N THR A 13 0.82 -16.23 8.57
CA THR A 13 0.26 -15.50 9.73
C THR A 13 -0.86 -14.52 9.30
N PHE A 14 -0.81 -14.03 8.07
CA PHE A 14 -1.71 -12.99 7.55
C PHE A 14 -2.87 -13.52 6.70
N LEU A 15 -2.98 -14.82 6.49
CA LEU A 15 -4.07 -15.45 5.73
C LEU A 15 -5.48 -15.23 6.33
N SER A 16 -5.56 -14.90 7.61
CA SER A 16 -6.81 -14.50 8.28
C SER A 16 -6.89 -12.98 8.53
N GLY A 17 -6.00 -12.21 7.91
CA GLY A 17 -5.78 -10.78 8.18
C GLY A 17 -4.71 -10.53 9.24
N PRO A 18 -4.39 -9.25 9.52
CA PRO A 18 -3.41 -8.89 10.53
C PRO A 18 -3.74 -9.51 11.90
N PRO A 19 -2.77 -10.06 12.64
CA PRO A 19 -3.01 -10.77 13.90
C PRO A 19 -3.27 -9.79 15.04
N HIS A 20 -4.42 -9.09 15.03
CA HIS A 20 -4.74 -8.00 15.96
C HIS A 20 -4.66 -8.40 17.43
N ALA A 21 -5.14 -9.59 17.79
CA ALA A 21 -5.06 -10.08 19.18
C ALA A 21 -3.60 -10.23 19.66
N TYR A 22 -2.70 -10.60 18.75
CA TYR A 22 -1.27 -10.66 19.04
C TYR A 22 -0.65 -9.27 19.12
N PHE A 23 -1.02 -8.36 18.24
CA PHE A 23 -0.60 -6.97 18.31
C PHE A 23 -1.07 -6.28 19.59
N ASP A 24 -2.27 -6.56 20.07
CA ASP A 24 -2.78 -6.06 21.36
C ASP A 24 -1.96 -6.61 22.55
N PHE A 25 -1.58 -7.88 22.50
CA PHE A 25 -0.68 -8.47 23.47
C PHE A 25 0.69 -7.79 23.45
N LEU A 26 1.31 -7.65 22.29
CA LEU A 26 2.61 -6.96 22.17
C LEU A 26 2.52 -5.53 22.68
N ARG A 27 1.53 -4.77 22.23
CA ARG A 27 1.36 -3.35 22.60
C ARG A 27 1.24 -3.15 24.11
N ARG A 28 0.57 -4.05 24.79
CA ARG A 28 0.33 -3.99 26.24
C ARG A 28 1.53 -4.46 27.05
N GLU A 29 2.12 -5.60 26.69
CA GLU A 29 3.14 -6.27 27.51
C GLU A 29 4.57 -6.01 27.01
N HIS A 30 4.75 -5.86 25.68
CA HIS A 30 6.04 -5.75 25.00
C HIS A 30 5.95 -4.77 23.82
N PRO A 31 5.73 -3.46 24.07
CA PRO A 31 5.53 -2.48 22.99
C PRO A 31 6.73 -2.37 22.03
N VAL A 32 7.93 -2.70 22.51
CA VAL A 32 9.16 -2.88 21.73
C VAL A 32 9.56 -4.34 21.91
N ALA A 33 9.11 -5.22 21.03
CA ALA A 33 9.29 -6.65 21.16
C ALA A 33 10.42 -7.16 20.27
N TRP A 34 11.35 -7.94 20.84
CA TRP A 34 12.32 -8.70 20.04
C TRP A 34 11.67 -9.96 19.50
N VAL A 35 11.70 -10.15 18.18
CA VAL A 35 11.23 -11.33 17.47
C VAL A 35 12.45 -12.06 16.93
N ASP A 36 12.70 -13.28 17.44
CA ASP A 36 13.77 -14.14 16.93
C ASP A 36 13.41 -14.66 15.54
N HIS A 37 14.29 -14.43 14.57
CA HIS A 37 14.12 -14.96 13.21
C HIS A 37 15.48 -15.11 12.52
N ALA A 38 16.05 -16.30 12.58
CA ALA A 38 17.41 -16.57 12.12
C ALA A 38 17.54 -16.61 10.58
N GLU A 39 16.44 -16.77 9.84
CA GLU A 39 16.45 -16.97 8.37
C GLU A 39 16.42 -15.64 7.58
N LEU A 40 16.06 -14.53 8.22
CA LEU A 40 15.93 -13.22 7.59
C LEU A 40 17.16 -12.32 7.84
N ASP A 41 18.32 -12.66 7.28
CA ASP A 41 19.48 -11.77 7.32
C ASP A 41 19.87 -11.34 8.77
N GLY A 42 20.01 -12.31 9.67
CA GLY A 42 20.46 -12.12 11.05
C GLY A 42 19.47 -12.58 12.12
N PRO A 43 19.76 -12.33 13.43
CA PRO A 43 19.14 -13.08 14.53
C PRO A 43 17.68 -12.73 14.81
N GLY A 44 17.13 -11.69 14.19
CA GLY A 44 15.76 -11.24 14.44
C GLY A 44 15.58 -9.74 14.19
N PHE A 45 14.48 -9.18 14.73
CA PHE A 45 14.12 -7.77 14.58
C PHE A 45 13.28 -7.28 15.76
N TRP A 46 13.27 -5.98 15.98
CA TRP A 46 12.38 -5.30 16.91
C TRP A 46 11.04 -5.01 16.23
N ALA A 47 9.93 -5.40 16.83
CA ALA A 47 8.58 -5.10 16.38
C ALA A 47 7.98 -3.95 17.20
N LEU A 48 7.65 -2.83 16.55
CA LEU A 48 6.99 -1.68 17.17
C LEU A 48 5.49 -1.70 16.86
N THR A 49 4.68 -1.59 17.90
CA THR A 49 3.22 -1.71 17.82
C THR A 49 2.46 -0.49 18.33
N ARG A 50 3.17 0.50 18.92
CA ARG A 50 2.61 1.75 19.42
C ARG A 50 2.67 2.84 18.36
N TRP A 51 1.64 3.65 18.31
CA TRP A 51 1.53 4.77 17.37
C TRP A 51 2.67 5.77 17.53
N ASP A 52 2.95 6.20 18.77
CA ASP A 52 4.01 7.18 19.05
C ASP A 52 5.40 6.68 18.64
N ASP A 53 5.68 5.39 18.84
CA ASP A 53 6.98 4.79 18.51
C ASP A 53 7.17 4.73 16.99
N VAL A 54 6.13 4.33 16.25
CA VAL A 54 6.12 4.34 14.79
C VAL A 54 6.36 5.76 14.26
N MET A 55 5.65 6.76 14.81
CA MET A 55 5.81 8.16 14.44
C MET A 55 7.22 8.69 14.74
N ALA A 56 7.79 8.34 15.89
CA ALA A 56 9.11 8.79 16.28
C ALA A 56 10.20 8.22 15.36
N VAL A 57 10.15 6.91 15.09
CA VAL A 57 11.12 6.22 14.22
C VAL A 57 11.06 6.73 12.78
N GLU A 58 9.86 6.95 12.22
CA GLU A 58 9.74 7.44 10.84
C GLU A 58 10.21 8.88 10.65
N ARG A 59 10.22 9.68 11.72
CA ARG A 59 10.65 11.09 11.69
C ARG A 59 12.14 11.28 11.92
N ASP A 60 12.85 10.24 12.31
CA ASP A 60 14.31 10.27 12.57
C ASP A 60 15.07 9.36 11.60
N PRO A 61 15.20 9.74 10.30
CA PRO A 61 15.94 8.94 9.33
C PRO A 61 17.46 8.93 9.57
N GLU A 62 17.99 9.82 10.41
CA GLU A 62 19.40 9.83 10.76
C GLU A 62 19.75 8.66 11.71
N THR A 63 18.84 8.35 12.64
CA THR A 63 19.00 7.22 13.56
C THR A 63 18.44 5.93 12.98
N PHE A 64 17.36 6.00 12.20
CA PHE A 64 16.61 4.84 11.67
C PHE A 64 16.58 4.85 10.13
N SER A 65 17.61 4.29 9.54
CA SER A 65 17.87 4.31 8.09
C SER A 65 16.97 3.35 7.31
N SER A 66 16.48 3.79 6.17
CA SER A 66 15.91 2.92 5.15
C SER A 66 16.99 2.34 4.22
N TYR A 67 18.13 3.04 4.06
CA TYR A 67 19.20 2.64 3.15
C TYR A 67 20.05 1.48 3.67
N THR A 68 20.38 1.49 4.96
CA THR A 68 21.34 0.55 5.54
C THR A 68 20.88 -0.90 5.42
N GLY A 69 19.59 -1.17 5.63
CA GLY A 69 19.04 -2.54 5.57
C GLY A 69 17.81 -2.69 4.68
N GLY A 70 17.41 -1.62 3.98
CA GLY A 70 16.19 -1.61 3.19
C GLY A 70 14.92 -1.40 4.02
N ALA A 71 13.81 -1.17 3.33
CA ALA A 71 12.49 -0.94 3.91
C ALA A 71 11.67 -2.23 4.10
N PHE A 72 12.16 -3.36 3.62
CA PHE A 72 11.49 -4.67 3.68
C PHE A 72 12.28 -5.68 4.51
N MET A 73 11.62 -6.74 4.99
CA MET A 73 12.32 -7.88 5.58
C MET A 73 13.10 -8.64 4.49
N GLY A 74 14.21 -9.25 4.88
CA GLY A 74 15.09 -9.98 3.99
C GLY A 74 16.31 -9.19 3.50
N PRO A 75 17.19 -9.83 2.73
CA PRO A 75 18.41 -9.23 2.23
C PRO A 75 18.11 -8.19 1.15
N VAL A 76 18.93 -7.14 1.10
CA VAL A 76 18.82 -6.05 0.12
C VAL A 76 19.94 -6.21 -0.91
N ASP A 77 19.57 -6.52 -2.15
CA ASP A 77 20.49 -6.51 -3.29
C ASP A 77 20.78 -5.09 -3.80
N GLU A 78 21.71 -4.98 -4.75
CA GLU A 78 22.13 -3.69 -5.30
C GLU A 78 21.00 -2.95 -6.02
N GLY A 79 20.15 -3.66 -6.79
CA GLY A 79 19.02 -3.09 -7.51
C GLY A 79 17.94 -2.58 -6.56
N THR A 80 17.52 -3.41 -5.60
CA THR A 80 16.55 -3.06 -4.57
C THR A 80 17.01 -1.86 -3.75
N ARG A 81 18.33 -1.75 -3.47
CA ARG A 81 18.92 -0.62 -2.74
C ARG A 81 18.74 0.71 -3.47
N LEU A 82 18.67 0.72 -4.80
CA LEU A 82 18.48 1.94 -5.60
C LEU A 82 17.03 2.46 -5.59
N MET A 83 16.07 1.65 -5.18
CA MET A 83 14.67 2.11 -5.07
C MET A 83 14.56 3.31 -4.13
N MET A 84 13.75 4.31 -4.50
CA MET A 84 13.56 5.52 -3.71
C MET A 84 13.12 5.21 -2.26
N ILE A 85 12.29 4.18 -2.05
CA ILE A 85 11.82 3.76 -0.73
C ILE A 85 12.96 3.26 0.19
N ASN A 86 14.06 2.80 -0.41
CA ASN A 86 15.26 2.33 0.28
C ASN A 86 16.36 3.39 0.35
N GLN A 87 16.06 4.65 0.09
CA GLN A 87 17.02 5.75 0.17
C GLN A 87 16.77 6.60 1.42
N ASP A 88 17.84 7.17 1.98
CA ASP A 88 17.74 8.17 3.03
C ASP A 88 17.90 9.59 2.45
N PRO A 89 17.44 10.65 3.16
CA PRO A 89 17.85 12.01 2.85
C PRO A 89 19.38 12.15 2.89
N PRO A 90 20.02 12.94 2.00
CA PRO A 90 19.38 13.84 1.03
C PRO A 90 18.97 13.19 -0.30
N ARG A 91 19.49 12.01 -0.66
CA ARG A 91 19.22 11.35 -1.96
C ARG A 91 17.73 11.04 -2.14
N HIS A 92 17.08 10.45 -1.12
CA HIS A 92 15.63 10.25 -1.11
C HIS A 92 14.86 11.53 -1.47
N THR A 93 15.18 12.64 -0.80
CA THR A 93 14.50 13.92 -1.00
C THR A 93 14.63 14.41 -2.45
N ARG A 94 15.80 14.21 -3.08
CA ARG A 94 16.05 14.61 -4.46
C ARG A 94 15.29 13.74 -5.45
N LEU A 95 15.34 12.41 -5.31
CA LEU A 95 14.57 11.47 -6.13
C LEU A 95 13.07 11.77 -6.04
N ARG A 96 12.56 11.93 -4.82
CA ARG A 96 11.16 12.25 -4.57
C ARG A 96 10.73 13.55 -5.26
N LYS A 97 11.60 14.56 -5.26
CA LYS A 97 11.33 15.87 -5.89
C LYS A 97 11.11 15.78 -7.40
N LEU A 98 11.76 14.83 -8.09
CA LEU A 98 11.60 14.66 -9.55
C LEU A 98 10.13 14.46 -9.94
N VAL A 99 9.42 13.62 -9.16
CA VAL A 99 8.05 13.18 -9.50
C VAL A 99 6.97 13.86 -8.67
N SER A 100 7.33 14.55 -7.58
CA SER A 100 6.34 15.09 -6.60
C SER A 100 5.31 16.03 -7.22
N ARG A 101 5.63 16.71 -8.33
CA ARG A 101 4.68 17.59 -9.01
C ARG A 101 3.46 16.85 -9.57
N MET A 102 3.61 15.56 -9.94
CA MET A 102 2.52 14.72 -10.46
C MET A 102 1.51 14.31 -9.37
N PHE A 103 1.93 14.38 -8.10
CA PHE A 103 1.11 14.02 -6.95
C PHE A 103 0.58 15.24 -6.18
N THR A 104 0.71 16.45 -6.76
CA THR A 104 0.16 17.65 -6.15
C THR A 104 -1.35 17.72 -6.31
N PRO A 105 -2.10 18.34 -5.37
CA PRO A 105 -3.54 18.55 -5.52
C PRO A 105 -3.95 19.24 -6.81
N ARG A 106 -3.06 20.10 -7.36
CA ARG A 106 -3.32 20.77 -8.65
C ARG A 106 -3.31 19.78 -9.82
N HIS A 107 -2.32 18.85 -9.85
CA HIS A 107 -2.23 17.85 -10.92
C HIS A 107 -3.36 16.82 -10.79
N ILE A 108 -3.65 16.35 -9.57
CA ILE A 108 -4.74 15.40 -9.30
C ILE A 108 -6.06 15.98 -9.83
N ARG A 109 -6.34 17.28 -9.60
CA ARG A 109 -7.53 17.92 -10.18
C ARG A 109 -7.54 17.93 -11.71
N SER A 110 -6.41 17.92 -12.38
CA SER A 110 -6.38 17.87 -13.86
C SER A 110 -6.80 16.52 -14.45
N ILE A 111 -6.68 15.43 -13.68
CA ILE A 111 -7.12 14.08 -14.06
C ILE A 111 -8.46 13.68 -13.40
N GLU A 112 -9.06 14.57 -12.62
CA GLU A 112 -10.26 14.31 -11.83
C GLU A 112 -11.42 13.74 -12.67
N GLY A 113 -11.71 14.35 -13.81
CA GLY A 113 -12.78 13.90 -14.71
C GLY A 113 -12.53 12.48 -15.22
N HIS A 114 -11.28 12.13 -15.50
CA HIS A 114 -10.94 10.79 -15.97
C HIS A 114 -11.10 9.73 -14.84
N VAL A 115 -10.60 10.02 -13.64
CA VAL A 115 -10.74 9.10 -12.50
C VAL A 115 -12.22 8.84 -12.16
N ARG A 116 -13.06 9.88 -12.16
CA ARG A 116 -14.52 9.73 -11.96
C ARG A 116 -15.18 8.91 -13.05
N SER A 117 -14.86 9.19 -14.33
CA SER A 117 -15.38 8.44 -15.46
C SER A 117 -14.99 6.96 -15.37
N ALA A 118 -13.74 6.67 -15.05
CA ALA A 118 -13.24 5.31 -14.89
C ALA A 118 -13.96 4.57 -13.74
N ALA A 119 -14.13 5.20 -12.57
CA ALA A 119 -14.86 4.61 -11.45
C ALA A 119 -16.32 4.29 -11.83
N LYS A 120 -16.99 5.24 -12.51
CA LYS A 120 -18.36 5.03 -13.02
C LYS A 120 -18.44 3.89 -14.02
N GLU A 121 -17.56 3.85 -15.04
CA GLU A 121 -17.52 2.81 -16.06
C GLU A 121 -17.30 1.41 -15.47
N ILE A 122 -16.45 1.31 -14.42
CA ILE A 122 -16.21 0.05 -13.71
C ILE A 122 -17.50 -0.44 -13.04
N VAL A 123 -18.19 0.44 -12.31
CA VAL A 123 -19.44 0.07 -11.60
C VAL A 123 -20.56 -0.18 -12.60
N ASP A 124 -20.71 0.61 -13.67
CA ASP A 124 -21.69 0.39 -14.73
C ASP A 124 -21.54 -0.99 -15.40
N ARG A 125 -20.29 -1.43 -15.61
CA ARG A 125 -20.00 -2.76 -16.20
C ARG A 125 -20.43 -3.92 -15.32
N VAL A 126 -20.35 -3.78 -14.00
CA VAL A 126 -20.66 -4.87 -13.06
C VAL A 126 -22.08 -4.81 -12.50
N ALA A 127 -22.68 -3.63 -12.40
CA ALA A 127 -24.01 -3.43 -11.83
C ALA A 127 -25.11 -4.33 -12.42
N PRO A 128 -25.14 -4.64 -13.73
CA PRO A 128 -26.13 -5.55 -14.30
C PRO A 128 -25.88 -7.04 -13.99
N LYS A 129 -24.68 -7.43 -13.51
CA LYS A 129 -24.30 -8.85 -13.34
C LYS A 129 -24.94 -9.50 -12.11
N GLY A 130 -25.03 -8.78 -11.01
CA GLY A 130 -25.58 -9.25 -9.75
C GLY A 130 -24.71 -10.21 -8.93
N GLU A 131 -23.70 -10.84 -9.54
CA GLU A 131 -22.72 -11.70 -8.89
C GLU A 131 -21.36 -11.51 -9.57
N ILE A 132 -20.31 -11.25 -8.77
CA ILE A 132 -18.96 -10.92 -9.25
C ILE A 132 -17.89 -11.36 -8.26
N ASP A 133 -16.64 -11.46 -8.70
CA ASP A 133 -15.47 -11.32 -7.83
C ASP A 133 -15.13 -9.84 -7.72
N PHE A 134 -15.36 -9.26 -6.54
CA PHE A 134 -15.18 -7.84 -6.30
C PHE A 134 -13.73 -7.36 -6.50
N VAL A 135 -12.74 -8.22 -6.20
CA VAL A 135 -11.33 -7.86 -6.35
C VAL A 135 -10.96 -7.67 -7.82
N THR A 136 -11.22 -8.70 -8.61
CA THR A 136 -10.75 -8.76 -10.01
C THR A 136 -11.62 -7.93 -10.96
N GLU A 137 -12.90 -7.73 -10.63
CA GLU A 137 -13.85 -7.05 -11.52
C GLU A 137 -14.11 -5.58 -11.15
N VAL A 138 -13.76 -5.16 -9.91
CA VAL A 138 -14.00 -3.79 -9.43
C VAL A 138 -12.72 -3.17 -8.87
N ALA A 139 -12.17 -3.72 -7.79
CA ALA A 139 -11.16 -3.03 -6.99
C ALA A 139 -9.80 -2.89 -7.71
N ALA A 140 -9.46 -3.82 -8.60
CA ALA A 140 -8.19 -3.83 -9.31
C ALA A 140 -8.12 -2.80 -10.45
N ASP A 141 -9.23 -2.49 -11.10
CA ASP A 141 -9.22 -1.73 -12.35
C ASP A 141 -8.88 -0.25 -12.17
N LEU A 142 -9.50 0.44 -11.19
CA LEU A 142 -9.31 1.88 -11.04
C LEU A 142 -7.86 2.27 -10.75
N PRO A 143 -7.19 1.70 -9.74
CA PRO A 143 -5.79 2.02 -9.47
C PRO A 143 -4.88 1.74 -10.66
N LEU A 144 -5.17 0.66 -11.39
CA LEU A 144 -4.41 0.26 -12.56
C LEU A 144 -4.55 1.25 -13.73
N ILE A 145 -5.76 1.74 -13.99
CA ILE A 145 -6.02 2.78 -15.00
C ILE A 145 -5.24 4.05 -14.65
N VAL A 146 -5.34 4.50 -13.40
CA VAL A 146 -4.76 5.77 -12.95
C VAL A 146 -3.23 5.71 -12.92
N ILE A 147 -2.63 4.64 -12.38
CA ILE A 147 -1.17 4.54 -12.33
C ILE A 147 -0.59 4.38 -13.74
N ALA A 148 -1.21 3.60 -14.64
CA ALA A 148 -0.78 3.47 -16.02
C ALA A 148 -0.73 4.83 -16.73
N GLU A 149 -1.76 5.66 -16.56
CA GLU A 149 -1.80 7.02 -17.12
C GLU A 149 -0.68 7.89 -16.56
N LEU A 150 -0.51 7.92 -15.24
CA LEU A 150 0.50 8.75 -14.58
C LEU A 150 1.93 8.40 -14.98
N ILE A 151 2.26 7.11 -15.10
CA ILE A 151 3.60 6.68 -15.49
C ILE A 151 3.80 6.71 -17.01
N GLY A 152 2.74 6.84 -17.80
CA GLY A 152 2.76 6.93 -19.27
C GLY A 152 2.66 5.57 -19.98
N VAL A 153 2.14 4.53 -19.31
CA VAL A 153 1.83 3.23 -19.90
C VAL A 153 0.55 3.34 -20.73
N PRO A 154 0.54 2.91 -22.01
CA PRO A 154 -0.67 2.83 -22.80
C PRO A 154 -1.76 2.00 -22.14
N GLN A 155 -3.04 2.42 -22.24
CA GLN A 155 -4.14 1.74 -21.56
C GLN A 155 -4.34 0.28 -22.03
N GLU A 156 -3.99 -0.03 -23.27
CA GLU A 156 -3.97 -1.41 -23.81
C GLU A 156 -2.94 -2.31 -23.14
N ASP A 157 -1.88 -1.75 -22.55
CA ASP A 157 -0.81 -2.48 -21.88
C ASP A 157 -0.98 -2.55 -20.34
N ARG A 158 -2.00 -1.89 -19.77
CA ARG A 158 -2.21 -1.84 -18.33
C ARG A 158 -2.30 -3.23 -17.67
N HIS A 159 -2.84 -4.22 -18.40
CA HIS A 159 -2.94 -5.60 -17.90
C HIS A 159 -1.56 -6.22 -17.62
N LYS A 160 -0.52 -5.84 -18.36
CA LYS A 160 0.86 -6.29 -18.12
C LYS A 160 1.38 -5.78 -16.78
N VAL A 161 1.08 -4.50 -16.46
CA VAL A 161 1.44 -3.90 -15.15
C VAL A 161 0.75 -4.64 -14.02
N PHE A 162 -0.53 -5.00 -14.19
CA PHE A 162 -1.26 -5.80 -13.22
C PHE A 162 -0.63 -7.18 -13.00
N GLU A 163 -0.30 -7.88 -14.08
CA GLU A 163 0.32 -9.20 -14.01
C GLU A 163 1.69 -9.15 -13.33
N TRP A 164 2.56 -8.22 -13.72
CA TRP A 164 3.87 -8.05 -13.06
C TRP A 164 3.73 -7.69 -11.59
N SER A 165 2.80 -6.79 -11.24
CA SER A 165 2.55 -6.40 -9.86
C SER A 165 2.14 -7.61 -9.00
N ASN A 166 1.18 -8.39 -9.46
CA ASN A 166 0.74 -9.62 -8.76
C ASN A 166 1.88 -10.63 -8.59
N ARG A 167 2.66 -10.90 -9.67
CA ARG A 167 3.78 -11.83 -9.63
C ARG A 167 4.94 -11.35 -8.74
N MET A 168 5.16 -10.04 -8.66
CA MET A 168 6.20 -9.45 -7.78
C MET A 168 5.78 -9.47 -6.32
N VAL A 169 4.56 -9.01 -6.03
CA VAL A 169 4.04 -8.91 -4.67
C VAL A 169 3.67 -10.28 -4.12
N GLY A 170 3.06 -11.13 -4.95
CA GLY A 170 2.61 -12.47 -4.56
C GLY A 170 3.64 -13.58 -4.80
N ALA A 171 4.95 -13.29 -4.79
CA ALA A 171 5.98 -14.30 -5.09
C ALA A 171 5.93 -15.54 -4.18
N GLU A 172 5.46 -15.40 -2.94
CA GLU A 172 5.27 -16.50 -1.98
C GLU A 172 3.84 -17.07 -2.00
N ASP A 173 2.92 -16.44 -2.74
CA ASP A 173 1.54 -16.91 -2.83
C ASP A 173 1.42 -18.04 -3.86
N PRO A 174 0.76 -19.18 -3.51
CA PRO A 174 0.63 -20.32 -4.41
C PRO A 174 -0.08 -20.01 -5.73
N GLU A 175 -0.94 -19.00 -5.78
CA GLU A 175 -1.67 -18.64 -6.99
C GLU A 175 -0.87 -17.67 -7.87
N TYR A 176 -0.30 -16.62 -7.27
CA TYR A 176 0.38 -15.57 -8.02
C TYR A 176 1.86 -15.88 -8.27
N GLY A 177 2.49 -16.61 -7.35
CA GLY A 177 3.92 -16.91 -7.36
C GLY A 177 4.32 -18.30 -7.86
N ALA A 178 3.36 -19.22 -8.04
CA ALA A 178 3.61 -20.66 -8.24
C ALA A 178 4.66 -21.01 -9.32
N ASP A 179 4.75 -20.21 -10.39
CA ASP A 179 5.68 -20.41 -11.50
C ASP A 179 6.52 -19.16 -11.80
N SER A 180 6.61 -18.20 -10.88
CA SER A 180 7.29 -16.93 -11.13
C SER A 180 8.62 -16.81 -10.40
N ASN A 181 9.66 -16.49 -11.16
CA ASN A 181 10.93 -16.04 -10.61
C ASN A 181 10.91 -14.50 -10.54
N PRO A 182 10.99 -13.87 -9.36
CA PRO A 182 10.96 -12.41 -9.25
C PRO A 182 12.00 -11.68 -10.11
N MET A 183 13.16 -12.31 -10.36
CA MET A 183 14.19 -11.74 -11.24
C MET A 183 13.76 -11.73 -12.71
N GLU A 184 13.04 -12.76 -13.15
CA GLU A 184 12.51 -12.82 -14.53
C GLU A 184 11.39 -11.79 -14.70
N VAL A 185 10.49 -11.66 -13.71
CA VAL A 185 9.43 -10.64 -13.70
C VAL A 185 10.01 -9.23 -13.76
N ALA A 186 11.04 -8.96 -12.95
CA ALA A 186 11.73 -7.68 -12.99
C ALA A 186 12.39 -7.43 -14.34
N ALA A 187 13.01 -8.44 -14.97
CA ALA A 187 13.63 -8.31 -16.29
C ALA A 187 12.59 -8.02 -17.39
N GLU A 188 11.41 -8.67 -17.37
CA GLU A 188 10.31 -8.38 -18.29
C GLU A 188 9.84 -6.92 -18.16
N LEU A 189 9.62 -6.48 -16.92
CA LEU A 189 9.21 -5.11 -16.61
C LEU A 189 10.27 -4.08 -17.04
N TYR A 190 11.55 -4.35 -16.79
CA TYR A 190 12.65 -3.47 -17.19
C TYR A 190 12.77 -3.36 -18.72
N ALA A 191 12.60 -4.48 -19.44
CA ALA A 191 12.59 -4.45 -20.90
C ALA A 191 11.44 -3.60 -21.45
N TYR A 192 10.27 -3.70 -20.85
CA TYR A 192 9.11 -2.86 -21.18
C TYR A 192 9.38 -1.38 -20.88
N ALA A 193 9.89 -1.08 -19.68
CA ALA A 193 10.22 0.28 -19.25
C ALA A 193 11.24 0.95 -20.20
N GLN A 194 12.25 0.18 -20.67
CA GLN A 194 13.20 0.70 -21.67
C GLN A 194 12.54 0.99 -23.02
N GLY A 195 11.64 0.14 -23.50
CA GLY A 195 10.87 0.41 -24.72
C GLY A 195 10.02 1.67 -24.61
N LEU A 196 9.42 1.91 -23.44
CA LEU A 196 8.66 3.13 -23.16
C LEU A 196 9.58 4.35 -23.06
N ALA A 197 10.77 4.20 -22.45
CA ALA A 197 11.79 5.25 -22.39
C ALA A 197 12.24 5.70 -23.77
N ASP A 198 12.52 4.76 -24.68
CA ASP A 198 12.92 5.07 -26.07
C ASP A 198 11.83 5.85 -26.80
N GLN A 199 10.57 5.50 -26.62
CA GLN A 199 9.43 6.23 -27.17
C GLN A 199 9.36 7.66 -26.63
N ARG A 200 9.51 7.85 -25.31
CA ARG A 200 9.45 9.17 -24.65
C ARG A 200 10.65 10.05 -24.94
N LEU A 201 11.82 9.49 -25.21
CA LEU A 201 12.97 10.25 -25.70
C LEU A 201 12.75 10.80 -27.12
N ALA A 202 12.02 10.05 -27.96
CA ALA A 202 11.67 10.50 -29.31
C ALA A 202 10.49 11.47 -29.33
N ASP A 203 9.47 11.25 -28.46
CA ASP A 203 8.25 12.05 -28.36
C ASP A 203 7.90 12.25 -26.86
N PRO A 204 8.42 13.30 -26.20
CA PRO A 204 8.20 13.55 -24.79
C PRO A 204 6.72 13.83 -24.44
N GLY A 205 6.20 13.14 -23.41
CA GLY A 205 4.87 13.35 -22.85
C GLY A 205 4.87 14.22 -21.58
N GLU A 206 3.70 14.31 -20.97
CA GLU A 206 3.51 14.96 -19.65
C GLU A 206 3.45 13.93 -18.50
N ASP A 207 4.02 12.73 -18.70
CA ASP A 207 4.02 11.61 -17.78
C ASP A 207 5.29 11.50 -16.92
N ILE A 208 5.25 10.58 -15.94
CA ILE A 208 6.36 10.36 -15.02
C ILE A 208 7.59 9.81 -15.75
N VAL A 209 7.42 8.95 -16.76
CA VAL A 209 8.55 8.42 -17.54
C VAL A 209 9.33 9.56 -18.18
N THR A 210 8.66 10.51 -18.82
CA THR A 210 9.31 11.70 -19.38
C THR A 210 10.05 12.51 -18.30
N LEU A 211 9.45 12.66 -17.11
CA LEU A 211 10.10 13.36 -15.99
C LEU A 211 11.37 12.67 -15.49
N LEU A 212 11.33 11.35 -15.37
CA LEU A 212 12.50 10.57 -14.94
C LEU A 212 13.64 10.63 -15.96
N LEU A 213 13.33 10.62 -17.26
CA LEU A 213 14.31 10.67 -18.34
C LEU A 213 14.96 12.06 -18.51
N THR A 214 14.21 13.12 -18.23
CA THR A 214 14.65 14.51 -18.45
C THR A 214 15.13 15.20 -17.18
N GLY A 215 14.74 14.70 -16.01
CA GLY A 215 15.11 15.26 -14.72
C GLY A 215 16.55 14.95 -14.32
N GLU A 216 17.09 15.75 -13.41
CA GLU A 216 18.45 15.61 -12.86
C GLU A 216 18.40 15.48 -11.33
N VAL A 217 19.22 14.57 -10.80
CA VAL A 217 19.51 14.41 -9.38
C VAL A 217 20.99 14.70 -9.19
N ASP A 218 21.31 15.72 -8.38
CA ASP A 218 22.70 16.18 -8.18
C ASP A 218 23.44 16.67 -9.43
N GLY A 219 22.71 17.08 -10.47
CA GLY A 219 23.27 17.52 -11.76
C GLY A 219 23.53 16.36 -12.73
N GLU A 220 23.13 15.15 -12.37
CA GLU A 220 23.21 13.96 -13.21
C GLU A 220 21.81 13.39 -13.48
N LYS A 221 21.61 12.84 -14.67
CA LYS A 221 20.40 12.08 -15.00
C LYS A 221 20.43 10.71 -14.32
N LEU A 222 19.26 10.13 -14.09
CA LEU A 222 19.17 8.75 -13.66
C LEU A 222 19.83 7.83 -14.69
N ASP A 223 20.61 6.88 -14.21
CA ASP A 223 21.08 5.80 -15.07
C ASP A 223 19.95 4.82 -15.42
N VAL A 224 20.24 3.86 -16.31
CA VAL A 224 19.26 2.90 -16.81
C VAL A 224 18.66 2.05 -15.66
N LEU A 225 19.49 1.63 -14.71
CA LEU A 225 19.03 0.81 -13.61
C LEU A 225 18.19 1.63 -12.62
N GLU A 226 18.61 2.83 -12.27
CA GLU A 226 17.85 3.77 -11.42
C GLU A 226 16.49 4.08 -12.01
N PHE A 227 16.40 4.33 -13.32
CA PHE A 227 15.15 4.53 -14.03
C PHE A 227 14.24 3.29 -13.92
N ASN A 228 14.77 2.10 -14.20
CA ASN A 228 14.02 0.86 -14.19
C ASN A 228 13.46 0.53 -12.81
N VAL A 229 14.28 0.66 -11.75
CA VAL A 229 13.80 0.39 -10.38
C VAL A 229 12.82 1.44 -9.89
N PHE A 230 12.91 2.67 -10.38
CA PHE A 230 11.93 3.72 -10.08
C PHE A 230 10.58 3.43 -10.75
N PHE A 231 10.61 3.04 -12.03
CA PHE A 231 9.42 2.62 -12.77
C PHE A 231 8.73 1.44 -12.09
N LEU A 232 9.48 0.39 -11.73
CA LEU A 232 8.97 -0.77 -10.99
C LEU A 232 8.31 -0.35 -9.68
N LEU A 233 8.97 0.49 -8.89
CA LEU A 233 8.44 0.95 -7.60
C LEU A 233 7.08 1.64 -7.78
N LEU A 234 6.94 2.53 -8.75
CA LEU A 234 5.68 3.23 -8.99
C LEU A 234 4.57 2.31 -9.49
N ALA A 235 4.90 1.41 -10.42
CA ALA A 235 3.95 0.45 -10.99
C ALA A 235 3.34 -0.45 -9.91
N VAL A 236 4.15 -0.93 -8.96
CA VAL A 236 3.70 -1.81 -7.87
C VAL A 236 3.00 -1.02 -6.76
N ALA A 237 3.61 0.07 -6.28
CA ALA A 237 3.12 0.80 -5.11
C ALA A 237 1.74 1.45 -5.34
N GLY A 238 1.47 1.94 -6.55
CA GLY A 238 0.22 2.63 -6.88
C GLY A 238 -0.97 1.70 -7.08
N ASN A 239 -0.74 0.45 -7.46
CA ASN A 239 -1.80 -0.51 -7.77
C ASN A 239 -2.26 -1.28 -6.52
N GLU A 240 -1.36 -2.04 -5.89
CA GLU A 240 -1.69 -3.02 -4.86
C GLU A 240 -2.36 -2.41 -3.62
N THR A 241 -1.84 -1.28 -3.15
CA THR A 241 -2.30 -0.68 -1.90
C THR A 241 -3.72 -0.11 -2.02
N THR A 242 -4.03 0.58 -3.12
CA THR A 242 -5.36 1.15 -3.36
C THR A 242 -6.40 0.06 -3.63
N ARG A 243 -6.06 -0.97 -4.41
CA ARG A 243 -6.90 -2.17 -4.62
C ARG A 243 -7.30 -2.80 -3.28
N ASN A 244 -6.31 -3.07 -2.43
CA ASN A 244 -6.55 -3.71 -1.14
C ASN A 244 -7.32 -2.82 -0.17
N LEU A 245 -7.20 -1.49 -0.27
CA LEU A 245 -8.04 -0.60 0.51
C LEU A 245 -9.50 -0.59 0.03
N ILE A 246 -9.75 -0.51 -1.27
CA ILE A 246 -11.12 -0.57 -1.82
C ILE A 246 -11.78 -1.89 -1.42
N THR A 247 -11.07 -3.01 -1.56
CA THR A 247 -11.59 -4.32 -1.16
C THR A 247 -11.83 -4.43 0.35
N GLY A 248 -10.83 -4.07 1.15
CA GLY A 248 -10.90 -4.16 2.60
C GLY A 248 -11.91 -3.19 3.22
N GLY A 249 -12.05 -1.99 2.64
CA GLY A 249 -13.07 -1.01 3.04
C GLY A 249 -14.49 -1.50 2.73
N THR A 250 -14.70 -2.10 1.56
CA THR A 250 -15.97 -2.75 1.22
C THR A 250 -16.26 -3.90 2.19
N LEU A 251 -15.28 -4.77 2.47
CA LEU A 251 -15.42 -5.85 3.44
C LEU A 251 -15.76 -5.33 4.84
N ALA A 252 -15.18 -4.20 5.25
CA ALA A 252 -15.49 -3.57 6.54
C ALA A 252 -16.94 -3.08 6.59
N LEU A 253 -17.44 -2.44 5.53
CA LEU A 253 -18.86 -2.05 5.43
C LEU A 253 -19.79 -3.25 5.45
N LEU A 254 -19.44 -4.35 4.76
CA LEU A 254 -20.24 -5.59 4.77
C LEU A 254 -20.27 -6.27 6.15
N GLY A 255 -19.27 -6.04 6.97
CA GLY A 255 -19.18 -6.57 8.34
C GLY A 255 -19.84 -5.69 9.42
N HIS A 256 -20.32 -4.47 9.06
CA HIS A 256 -20.86 -3.48 10.00
C HIS A 256 -22.11 -2.84 9.40
N ASP A 257 -23.27 -3.49 9.55
CA ASP A 257 -24.53 -3.08 8.92
C ASP A 257 -24.96 -1.65 9.27
N ASP A 258 -24.82 -1.24 10.52
CA ASP A 258 -25.13 0.11 11.02
C ASP A 258 -24.27 1.19 10.32
N GLN A 259 -22.98 0.93 10.15
CA GLN A 259 -22.04 1.82 9.48
C GLN A 259 -22.29 1.86 7.96
N ARG A 260 -22.66 0.71 7.37
CA ARG A 260 -23.06 0.63 5.96
C ARG A 260 -24.35 1.41 5.70
N GLU A 261 -25.37 1.25 6.53
CA GLU A 261 -26.63 2.01 6.43
C GLU A 261 -26.39 3.52 6.54
N GLN A 262 -25.54 3.95 7.48
CA GLN A 262 -25.18 5.35 7.62
C GLN A 262 -24.42 5.85 6.38
N PHE A 263 -23.42 5.11 5.91
CA PHE A 263 -22.64 5.43 4.70
C PHE A 263 -23.54 5.60 3.47
N LEU A 264 -24.56 4.76 3.31
CA LEU A 264 -25.49 4.83 2.18
C LEU A 264 -26.47 6.02 2.27
N ARG A 265 -26.87 6.41 3.50
CA ARG A 265 -27.85 7.44 3.75
C ARG A 265 -27.26 8.86 3.67
N GLU A 266 -26.05 9.04 4.18
CA GLU A 266 -25.43 10.37 4.39
C GLU A 266 -24.36 10.63 3.32
N ALA A 267 -24.46 11.77 2.63
CA ALA A 267 -23.52 12.11 1.56
C ALA A 267 -22.18 12.63 2.08
N ASP A 268 -22.21 13.34 3.20
CA ASP A 268 -21.09 14.05 3.80
C ASP A 268 -20.14 13.15 4.64
N VAL A 269 -20.52 11.90 4.86
CA VAL A 269 -19.65 10.90 5.56
C VAL A 269 -18.60 10.25 4.64
N LEU A 270 -18.60 10.51 3.34
CA LEU A 270 -17.72 9.81 2.40
C LEU A 270 -16.23 10.00 2.74
N GLU A 271 -15.78 11.24 2.91
CA GLU A 271 -14.37 11.51 3.23
C GLU A 271 -13.96 10.96 4.62
N PRO A 272 -14.72 11.20 5.72
CA PRO A 272 -14.44 10.56 7.01
C PRO A 272 -14.43 9.02 6.94
N ALA A 273 -15.37 8.41 6.24
CA ALA A 273 -15.43 6.97 6.05
C ALA A 273 -14.18 6.41 5.36
N VAL A 274 -13.66 7.11 4.34
CA VAL A 274 -12.41 6.72 3.67
C VAL A 274 -11.21 6.79 4.62
N GLU A 275 -11.11 7.83 5.48
CA GLU A 275 -10.04 7.89 6.49
C GLU A 275 -10.18 6.75 7.51
N GLU A 276 -11.40 6.39 7.91
CA GLU A 276 -11.60 5.25 8.80
C GLU A 276 -11.29 3.90 8.12
N MET A 277 -11.64 3.73 6.85
CA MET A 277 -11.23 2.56 6.07
C MET A 277 -9.70 2.46 6.00
N LEU A 278 -8.98 3.57 5.78
CA LEU A 278 -7.52 3.62 5.78
C LEU A 278 -6.94 3.15 7.13
N ARG A 279 -7.48 3.66 8.24
CA ARG A 279 -7.08 3.25 9.58
C ARG A 279 -7.36 1.77 9.83
N PHE A 280 -8.59 1.34 9.57
CA PHE A 280 -9.10 0.01 9.92
C PHE A 280 -8.49 -1.10 9.08
N VAL A 281 -8.31 -0.87 7.78
CA VAL A 281 -7.73 -1.85 6.83
C VAL A 281 -6.21 -1.88 6.93
N SER A 282 -5.56 -0.70 6.89
CA SER A 282 -4.09 -0.59 6.82
C SER A 282 -3.51 -1.48 5.71
N PRO A 283 -3.57 -1.08 4.42
CA PRO A 283 -3.16 -1.94 3.29
C PRO A 283 -1.72 -2.43 3.34
N VAL A 284 -0.82 -1.66 3.95
CA VAL A 284 0.56 -2.07 4.23
C VAL A 284 0.65 -2.48 5.69
N ASN A 285 1.16 -3.67 5.95
CA ASN A 285 1.31 -4.17 7.31
C ASN A 285 2.52 -3.54 8.01
N TYR A 286 3.66 -3.43 7.34
CA TYR A 286 4.87 -2.90 7.96
C TYR A 286 5.83 -2.27 6.94
N PHE A 287 6.72 -1.43 7.46
CA PHE A 287 8.03 -1.16 6.87
C PHE A 287 9.14 -1.37 7.89
N ARG A 288 10.36 -1.60 7.39
CA ARG A 288 11.56 -1.79 8.19
C ARG A 288 12.42 -0.53 8.20
N ARG A 289 13.14 -0.35 9.29
CA ARG A 289 14.30 0.56 9.42
C ARG A 289 15.47 -0.21 10.04
N THR A 290 16.66 0.36 9.91
CA THR A 290 17.86 -0.18 10.57
C THR A 290 18.48 0.92 11.41
N ALA A 291 18.79 0.65 12.67
CA ALA A 291 19.50 1.59 13.54
C ALA A 291 20.91 1.85 13.01
N THR A 292 21.31 3.12 12.95
CA THR A 292 22.64 3.56 12.50
C THR A 292 23.61 3.82 13.63
N ARG A 293 23.15 3.65 14.86
CA ARG A 293 23.90 3.84 16.10
C ARG A 293 23.17 3.20 17.25
N ASP A 294 23.89 2.96 18.36
CA ASP A 294 23.26 2.60 19.63
C ASP A 294 22.28 3.71 20.06
N THR A 295 21.05 3.32 20.37
CA THR A 295 19.98 4.20 20.81
C THR A 295 19.03 3.45 21.75
N GLU A 296 17.90 4.04 22.09
CA GLU A 296 16.86 3.40 22.89
C GLU A 296 15.45 3.78 22.37
N ILE A 297 14.51 2.87 22.54
CA ILE A 297 13.08 3.09 22.31
C ILE A 297 12.36 2.60 23.57
N ARG A 298 11.65 3.48 24.31
CA ARG A 298 10.96 3.15 25.57
C ARG A 298 11.86 2.41 26.57
N ASP A 299 13.05 2.94 26.83
CA ASP A 299 14.05 2.33 27.74
C ASP A 299 14.57 0.94 27.28
N VAL A 300 14.24 0.49 26.07
CA VAL A 300 14.79 -0.73 25.47
C VAL A 300 16.02 -0.35 24.64
N PRO A 301 17.21 -0.90 24.96
CA PRO A 301 18.42 -0.63 24.19
C PRO A 301 18.31 -1.21 22.78
N ILE A 302 18.53 -0.37 21.77
CA ILE A 302 18.63 -0.73 20.36
C ILE A 302 20.07 -0.56 19.93
N LYS A 303 20.65 -1.57 19.33
CA LYS A 303 22.05 -1.56 18.90
C LYS A 303 22.18 -1.08 17.45
N ASP A 304 23.37 -0.52 17.15
CA ASP A 304 23.76 -0.25 15.77
C ASP A 304 23.63 -1.52 14.92
N GLY A 305 22.93 -1.41 13.78
CA GLY A 305 22.59 -2.52 12.89
C GLY A 305 21.31 -3.28 13.24
N ASP A 306 20.67 -3.01 14.38
CA ASP A 306 19.39 -3.66 14.71
C ASP A 306 18.30 -3.26 13.71
N LYS A 307 17.48 -4.26 13.39
CA LYS A 307 16.31 -4.10 12.49
C LYS A 307 15.10 -3.74 13.32
N ILE A 308 14.33 -2.76 12.86
CA ILE A 308 13.11 -2.28 13.49
C ILE A 308 11.98 -2.35 12.48
N THR A 309 10.90 -3.06 12.79
CA THR A 309 9.69 -3.13 11.96
C THR A 309 8.55 -2.32 12.59
N LEU A 310 7.89 -1.52 11.77
CA LEU A 310 6.86 -0.57 12.14
C LEU A 310 5.52 -1.13 11.71
N TRP A 311 4.73 -1.68 12.64
CA TRP A 311 3.48 -2.39 12.32
C TRP A 311 2.29 -1.43 12.29
N TYR A 312 1.92 -0.96 11.10
CA TYR A 312 0.84 0.02 10.90
C TYR A 312 -0.55 -0.47 11.36
N PRO A 313 -0.98 -1.74 11.11
CA PRO A 313 -2.26 -2.23 11.63
C PRO A 313 -2.30 -2.25 13.16
N ALA A 314 -1.15 -2.44 13.80
CA ALA A 314 -1.04 -2.36 15.25
C ALA A 314 -1.11 -0.92 15.74
N ALA A 315 -0.33 0.00 15.15
CA ALA A 315 -0.32 1.41 15.51
C ALA A 315 -1.69 2.08 15.28
N ASN A 316 -2.38 1.72 14.19
CA ASN A 316 -3.73 2.19 13.88
C ASN A 316 -4.83 1.63 14.81
N ARG A 317 -4.46 0.73 15.73
CA ARG A 317 -5.32 0.23 16.80
C ARG A 317 -4.75 0.49 18.19
N ASP A 318 -3.88 1.49 18.32
CA ASP A 318 -3.38 1.90 19.63
C ASP A 318 -4.47 2.63 20.43
N PRO A 319 -4.91 2.10 21.60
CA PRO A 319 -5.97 2.72 22.39
C PRO A 319 -5.56 4.05 23.03
N GLU A 320 -4.26 4.37 23.10
CA GLU A 320 -3.78 5.68 23.54
C GLU A 320 -4.01 6.75 22.48
N GLN A 321 -4.07 6.38 21.19
CA GLN A 321 -4.34 7.26 20.08
C GLN A 321 -5.80 7.21 19.63
N PHE A 322 -6.41 6.02 19.60
CA PHE A 322 -7.75 5.78 19.09
C PHE A 322 -8.64 5.17 20.17
N PRO A 323 -9.60 5.92 20.74
CA PRO A 323 -10.63 5.33 21.60
C PRO A 323 -11.37 4.21 20.85
N ASP A 324 -11.67 3.11 21.56
CA ASP A 324 -12.33 1.93 20.98
C ASP A 324 -11.73 1.49 19.64
N PRO A 325 -10.40 1.15 19.61
CA PRO A 325 -9.63 1.06 18.36
C PRO A 325 -10.04 -0.08 17.43
N HIS A 326 -10.77 -1.07 17.96
CA HIS A 326 -11.29 -2.21 17.18
C HIS A 326 -12.68 -1.96 16.58
N THR A 327 -13.34 -0.87 16.97
CA THR A 327 -14.60 -0.44 16.36
C THR A 327 -14.35 0.24 15.04
N PHE A 328 -15.06 -0.19 14.00
CA PHE A 328 -15.14 0.53 12.73
C PHE A 328 -16.19 1.63 12.87
N ASP A 329 -15.76 2.88 12.78
CA ASP A 329 -16.58 4.07 13.05
C ASP A 329 -16.30 5.13 11.97
N ILE A 330 -17.20 5.24 11.00
CA ILE A 330 -17.04 6.15 9.85
C ILE A 330 -17.10 7.64 10.20
N ASP A 331 -17.50 7.98 11.42
CA ASP A 331 -17.49 9.35 11.94
C ASP A 331 -16.30 9.60 12.88
N ARG A 332 -15.33 8.69 12.95
CA ARG A 332 -14.20 8.83 13.87
C ARG A 332 -13.46 10.15 13.69
N GLU A 333 -13.44 10.96 14.74
CA GLU A 333 -12.71 12.24 14.79
C GLU A 333 -12.11 12.44 16.21
N PRO A 334 -10.81 12.75 16.35
CA PRO A 334 -9.80 12.79 15.28
C PRO A 334 -9.42 11.39 14.78
N ASN A 335 -8.99 11.30 13.50
CA ASN A 335 -8.51 10.07 12.87
C ASN A 335 -7.08 10.23 12.32
N GLU A 336 -6.10 10.37 13.23
CA GLU A 336 -4.69 10.60 12.92
C GLU A 336 -3.96 9.28 12.62
N HIS A 337 -4.47 8.50 11.67
CA HIS A 337 -3.91 7.20 11.32
C HIS A 337 -2.55 7.28 10.62
N VAL A 338 -1.79 6.18 10.66
CA VAL A 338 -0.48 6.03 10.02
C VAL A 338 -0.50 5.09 8.80
N ALA A 339 -1.67 4.91 8.15
CA ALA A 339 -1.77 4.06 6.95
C ALA A 339 -0.93 4.56 5.77
N PHE A 340 -0.57 5.84 5.75
CA PHE A 340 0.35 6.47 4.79
C PHE A 340 1.75 6.72 5.35
N GLY A 341 2.06 6.18 6.52
CA GLY A 341 3.29 6.41 7.26
C GLY A 341 3.19 7.52 8.32
N GLY A 342 4.21 7.67 9.16
CA GLY A 342 4.29 8.54 10.34
C GLY A 342 4.72 9.98 10.06
N ARG A 343 4.43 10.54 8.88
CA ARG A 343 4.76 11.92 8.50
C ARG A 343 6.26 12.26 8.47
N GLY A 344 7.10 11.24 8.27
CA GLY A 344 8.53 11.38 8.02
C GLY A 344 8.84 11.60 6.53
N PRO A 345 10.13 11.55 6.12
CA PRO A 345 10.54 11.70 4.72
C PRO A 345 9.84 10.73 3.77
N HIS A 346 9.53 9.53 4.24
CA HIS A 346 8.86 8.46 3.50
C HIS A 346 7.33 8.50 3.55
N PHE A 347 6.71 9.57 4.08
CA PHE A 347 5.26 9.72 4.00
C PHE A 347 4.77 9.48 2.56
N CYS A 348 3.71 8.69 2.38
CA CYS A 348 3.25 8.24 1.07
C CYS A 348 3.15 9.39 0.05
N LEU A 349 3.85 9.23 -1.08
CA LEU A 349 3.85 10.22 -2.15
C LEU A 349 2.47 10.34 -2.80
N GLY A 350 1.78 9.20 -2.95
CA GLY A 350 0.46 9.09 -3.57
C GLY A 350 -0.72 9.33 -2.63
N ALA A 351 -0.51 9.74 -1.36
CA ALA A 351 -1.58 9.81 -0.37
C ALA A 351 -2.81 10.62 -0.80
N ASN A 352 -2.62 11.75 -1.49
CA ASN A 352 -3.73 12.56 -1.99
C ASN A 352 -4.43 11.90 -3.19
N LEU A 353 -3.67 11.25 -4.07
CA LEU A 353 -4.21 10.53 -5.22
C LEU A 353 -5.03 9.34 -4.78
N ALA A 354 -4.48 8.52 -3.89
CA ALA A 354 -5.18 7.35 -3.35
C ALA A 354 -6.51 7.73 -2.69
N ARG A 355 -6.51 8.78 -1.85
CA ARG A 355 -7.76 9.30 -1.26
C ARG A 355 -8.77 9.70 -2.32
N TYR A 356 -8.30 10.36 -3.37
CA TYR A 356 -9.16 10.79 -4.45
C TYR A 356 -9.79 9.61 -5.21
N GLU A 357 -8.96 8.62 -5.60
CA GLU A 357 -9.41 7.39 -6.26
C GLU A 357 -10.44 6.64 -5.42
N ILE A 358 -10.14 6.47 -4.14
CA ILE A 358 -10.99 5.73 -3.21
C ILE A 358 -12.33 6.45 -3.01
N ASN A 359 -12.32 7.77 -2.84
CA ASN A 359 -13.55 8.55 -2.75
C ASN A 359 -14.41 8.40 -4.01
N CYS A 360 -13.81 8.49 -5.21
CA CYS A 360 -14.54 8.30 -6.47
C CYS A 360 -15.14 6.89 -6.56
N MET A 361 -14.38 5.87 -6.19
CA MET A 361 -14.87 4.49 -6.23
C MET A 361 -16.01 4.26 -5.23
N PHE A 362 -15.88 4.70 -3.98
CA PHE A 362 -16.92 4.51 -2.97
C PHE A 362 -18.17 5.37 -3.23
N GLU A 363 -18.04 6.52 -3.91
CA GLU A 363 -19.20 7.27 -4.39
C GLU A 363 -20.05 6.42 -5.36
N GLU A 364 -19.42 5.75 -6.33
CA GLU A 364 -20.11 4.89 -7.30
C GLU A 364 -20.59 3.56 -6.69
N LEU A 365 -19.83 2.99 -5.77
CA LEU A 365 -20.18 1.73 -5.10
C LEU A 365 -21.49 1.81 -4.29
N ARG A 366 -21.90 3.01 -3.85
CA ARG A 366 -23.20 3.22 -3.19
C ARG A 366 -24.38 2.64 -4.00
N ARG A 367 -24.22 2.46 -5.30
CA ARG A 367 -25.26 1.94 -6.20
C ARG A 367 -25.50 0.43 -6.05
N ILE A 368 -24.47 -0.33 -5.70
CA ILE A 368 -24.50 -1.79 -5.61
C ILE A 368 -24.28 -2.33 -4.19
N LEU A 369 -23.91 -1.45 -3.24
CA LEU A 369 -23.68 -1.79 -1.83
C LEU A 369 -24.95 -2.07 -0.99
N PRO A 370 -26.17 -1.56 -1.31
CA PRO A 370 -27.30 -1.61 -0.40
C PRO A 370 -27.64 -3.02 0.12
N ASP A 371 -27.60 -4.01 -0.75
CA ASP A 371 -27.87 -5.42 -0.44
C ASP A 371 -26.73 -6.36 -0.83
N MET A 372 -25.54 -5.81 -1.02
CA MET A 372 -24.35 -6.61 -1.31
C MET A 372 -24.05 -7.53 -0.14
N GLU A 373 -23.80 -8.80 -0.43
CA GLU A 373 -23.39 -9.82 0.55
C GLU A 373 -22.33 -10.76 0.00
N LEU A 374 -21.52 -11.33 0.87
CA LEU A 374 -20.54 -12.35 0.49
C LEU A 374 -21.25 -13.65 0.08
N THR A 375 -20.79 -14.29 -1.01
CA THR A 375 -21.27 -15.59 -1.47
C THR A 375 -20.31 -16.75 -1.21
N GLY A 376 -19.09 -16.43 -0.76
CA GLY A 376 -18.05 -17.40 -0.48
C GLY A 376 -16.98 -16.86 0.48
N PRO A 377 -15.92 -17.63 0.70
CA PRO A 377 -14.81 -17.19 1.54
C PRO A 377 -14.06 -16.04 0.90
N VAL A 378 -13.55 -15.14 1.74
CA VAL A 378 -12.58 -14.11 1.33
C VAL A 378 -11.19 -14.74 1.32
N GLU A 379 -10.56 -14.80 0.16
CA GLU A 379 -9.23 -15.38 -0.01
C GLU A 379 -8.15 -14.31 0.09
N ARG A 380 -7.22 -14.49 1.03
CA ARG A 380 -6.16 -13.54 1.29
C ARG A 380 -4.84 -13.93 0.64
N LEU A 381 -4.04 -12.92 0.35
CA LEU A 381 -2.69 -13.07 -0.17
C LEU A 381 -1.77 -13.67 0.92
N HIS A 382 -1.00 -14.68 0.55
CA HIS A 382 0.05 -15.25 1.39
C HIS A 382 1.26 -14.32 1.40
N MET A 383 1.22 -13.28 2.25
CA MET A 383 2.27 -12.26 2.34
C MET A 383 2.17 -11.48 3.65
N ASN A 384 3.32 -11.16 4.23
CA ASN A 384 3.39 -10.38 5.47
C ASN A 384 3.43 -8.84 5.25
N LEU A 385 3.88 -8.36 4.08
CA LEU A 385 4.03 -6.92 3.79
C LEU A 385 2.69 -6.24 3.49
N ILE A 386 1.87 -6.86 2.64
CA ILE A 386 0.60 -6.30 2.16
C ILE A 386 -0.57 -7.04 2.81
N ASN A 387 -1.51 -6.31 3.36
CA ASN A 387 -2.79 -6.83 3.84
C ASN A 387 -3.72 -7.08 2.64
N GLY A 388 -3.36 -8.08 1.83
CA GLY A 388 -3.96 -8.32 0.53
C GLY A 388 -5.15 -9.26 0.56
N ILE A 389 -6.12 -9.01 -0.33
CA ILE A 389 -7.25 -9.89 -0.63
C ILE A 389 -7.18 -10.22 -2.12
N LYS A 390 -7.17 -11.52 -2.47
CA LYS A 390 -7.11 -12.01 -3.86
C LYS A 390 -8.49 -12.16 -4.47
N HIS A 391 -9.42 -12.73 -3.69
CA HIS A 391 -10.79 -13.00 -4.12
C HIS A 391 -11.79 -12.61 -3.03
N MET A 392 -12.86 -11.97 -3.45
CA MET A 392 -14.01 -11.62 -2.61
C MET A 392 -15.29 -11.78 -3.42
N PRO A 393 -15.85 -13.00 -3.46
CA PRO A 393 -17.08 -13.26 -4.19
C PRO A 393 -18.27 -12.61 -3.50
N VAL A 394 -19.02 -11.78 -4.24
CA VAL A 394 -20.19 -11.05 -3.74
C VAL A 394 -21.36 -11.16 -4.68
N LYS A 395 -22.57 -11.00 -4.13
CA LYS A 395 -23.80 -10.80 -4.90
C LYS A 395 -24.55 -9.56 -4.40
N PHE A 396 -25.35 -8.99 -5.29
CA PHE A 396 -26.21 -7.84 -5.03
C PHE A 396 -27.36 -7.82 -6.05
N THR A 397 -28.41 -7.06 -5.79
CA THR A 397 -29.49 -6.88 -6.78
C THR A 397 -28.95 -6.15 -8.00
N PRO A 398 -29.09 -6.72 -9.23
CA PRO A 398 -28.68 -6.04 -10.44
C PRO A 398 -29.34 -4.66 -10.60
N VAL A 399 -28.52 -3.69 -11.00
CA VAL A 399 -28.96 -2.31 -11.24
C VAL A 399 -28.81 -2.02 -12.75
N GLU A 400 -29.90 -1.62 -13.41
CA GLU A 400 -29.84 -1.21 -14.80
C GLU A 400 -29.03 0.09 -14.97
N GLU A 401 -28.38 0.25 -16.14
CA GLU A 401 -27.69 1.49 -16.49
C GLU A 401 -28.64 2.68 -16.40
N SER A 402 -28.24 3.72 -15.67
CA SER A 402 -29.01 4.97 -15.52
C SER A 402 -28.60 6.04 -16.53
#